data_1e5ef7b689ceb3b0e3479d6aefd09119
#
_entry.id   1e5ef7b689ceb3b0e3479d6aefd09119
#
_cell.length_a   1.000
_cell.length_b   1.000
_cell.length_c   1.000
_cell.angle_alpha   90.00
_cell.angle_beta   90.00
_cell.angle_gamma   90.00
#
_symmetry.space_group_name_H-M   'P 1'
#
loop_
_entity.id
_entity.type
_entity.pdbx_description
1 polymer ?
#
loop_
_entity_poly.entity_id
_entity_poly.type
_entity_poly.pdbx_seq_one_letter_code
_entity_poly.pdbx_strand_id
1 'polypeptide(L)'
;MSHEIFEQAKPILKKIQNKGFKAYFVGGSVRDYIMQRPIHDVDITTSATPDEIESIFDKTIPVGKEHGTINVVFQNDNYEITTFRSEDEYIDHRRPSEVYFVRDLYQDVQRRDFTMNAIAMDLNYRLYDYFNGQQDINNRVIRTVGVPSERFSEDALRIIRGLRFQSQLNFQIDSDTLHAMSSQISDIQYLSVERVVVELKKLIMGNNVKQSFEVMQNMKAFNYIPFFKSFEMSHLHIDEPITFELWIAILIVQQPKDIQSVSYTHLTLPTNREV
;
A
#
# COMPACT_ATOMS: atom_id res chain seq x y z
N MET A 1 3.49 17.96 -16.22
CA MET A 1 4.10 16.69 -15.74
C MET A 1 3.08 15.72 -15.12
N SER A 2 2.27 16.08 -14.11
CA SER A 2 1.29 15.12 -13.53
C SER A 2 0.15 14.70 -14.47
N HIS A 3 -0.25 15.51 -15.44
CA HIS A 3 -1.24 15.13 -16.46
C HIS A 3 -0.68 14.21 -17.55
N GLU A 4 0.58 14.32 -17.87
CA GLU A 4 1.20 13.62 -19.00
C GLU A 4 1.15 12.09 -18.84
N ILE A 5 1.40 11.59 -17.65
CA ILE A 5 1.35 10.15 -17.36
C ILE A 5 -0.07 9.58 -17.54
N PHE A 6 -1.10 10.34 -17.16
CA PHE A 6 -2.48 9.94 -17.40
C PHE A 6 -2.84 10.02 -18.88
N GLU A 7 -2.38 11.05 -19.63
CA GLU A 7 -2.61 11.13 -21.06
C GLU A 7 -2.00 9.95 -21.82
N GLN A 8 -0.81 9.48 -21.40
CA GLN A 8 -0.16 8.29 -21.96
C GLN A 8 -0.96 7.01 -21.66
N ALA A 9 -1.62 6.93 -20.51
CA ALA A 9 -2.40 5.76 -20.10
C ALA A 9 -3.88 5.79 -20.60
N LYS A 10 -4.43 6.95 -21.00
CA LYS A 10 -5.81 7.08 -21.49
C LYS A 10 -6.17 6.13 -22.64
N PRO A 11 -5.28 5.86 -23.62
CA PRO A 11 -5.60 4.89 -24.67
C PRO A 11 -5.93 3.49 -24.15
N ILE A 12 -5.36 3.09 -23.00
CA ILE A 12 -5.66 1.81 -22.35
C ILE A 12 -7.11 1.81 -21.86
N LEU A 13 -7.52 2.85 -21.12
CA LEU A 13 -8.90 2.98 -20.65
C LEU A 13 -9.88 2.98 -21.81
N LYS A 14 -9.57 3.74 -22.89
CA LYS A 14 -10.41 3.78 -24.10
C LYS A 14 -10.53 2.40 -24.75
N LYS A 15 -9.44 1.64 -24.83
CA LYS A 15 -9.45 0.29 -25.43
C LYS A 15 -10.34 -0.66 -24.64
N ILE A 16 -10.31 -0.58 -23.31
CA ILE A 16 -11.18 -1.35 -22.41
C ILE A 16 -12.65 -0.91 -22.57
N GLN A 17 -12.91 0.41 -22.56
CA GLN A 17 -14.28 0.95 -22.69
C GLN A 17 -14.91 0.65 -24.04
N ASN A 18 -14.15 0.64 -25.13
CA ASN A 18 -14.61 0.26 -26.46
C ASN A 18 -15.06 -1.21 -26.54
N LYS A 19 -14.64 -2.05 -25.60
CA LYS A 19 -15.11 -3.43 -25.44
C LYS A 19 -16.32 -3.56 -24.51
N GLY A 20 -16.87 -2.44 -24.04
CA GLY A 20 -18.07 -2.39 -23.19
C GLY A 20 -17.79 -2.49 -21.69
N PHE A 21 -16.53 -2.44 -21.25
CA PHE A 21 -16.16 -2.51 -19.85
C PHE A 21 -15.91 -1.12 -19.27
N LYS A 22 -16.12 -0.99 -17.95
CA LYS A 22 -15.74 0.21 -17.21
C LYS A 22 -14.24 0.18 -16.92
N ALA A 23 -13.56 1.34 -16.95
CA ALA A 23 -12.15 1.46 -16.59
C ALA A 23 -11.87 2.84 -15.99
N TYR A 24 -11.06 2.87 -14.93
CA TYR A 24 -10.71 4.07 -14.18
C TYR A 24 -9.25 4.03 -13.73
N PHE A 25 -8.65 5.19 -13.58
CA PHE A 25 -7.46 5.36 -12.75
C PHE A 25 -7.86 5.31 -11.27
N VAL A 26 -6.98 4.85 -10.39
CA VAL A 26 -7.33 4.65 -9.00
C VAL A 26 -6.10 4.72 -8.06
N GLY A 27 -6.33 4.78 -6.78
CA GLY A 27 -5.29 4.60 -5.77
C GLY A 27 -4.34 5.77 -5.60
N GLY A 28 -3.06 5.45 -5.42
CA GLY A 28 -2.02 6.44 -5.11
C GLY A 28 -1.84 7.52 -6.17
N SER A 29 -1.95 7.15 -7.45
CA SER A 29 -1.81 8.10 -8.56
C SER A 29 -2.92 9.16 -8.56
N VAL A 30 -4.16 8.78 -8.27
CA VAL A 30 -5.29 9.72 -8.19
C VAL A 30 -5.15 10.63 -6.97
N ARG A 31 -4.77 10.08 -5.82
CA ARG A 31 -4.45 10.88 -4.62
C ARG A 31 -3.37 11.91 -4.92
N ASP A 32 -2.26 11.47 -5.51
CA ASP A 32 -1.11 12.35 -5.79
C ASP A 32 -1.45 13.39 -6.86
N TYR A 33 -2.35 13.07 -7.81
CA TYR A 33 -2.93 14.03 -8.73
C TYR A 33 -3.71 15.15 -8.00
N ILE A 34 -4.61 14.78 -7.08
CA ILE A 34 -5.38 15.74 -6.28
C ILE A 34 -4.44 16.63 -5.43
N MET A 35 -3.38 16.04 -4.89
CA MET A 35 -2.37 16.72 -4.08
C MET A 35 -1.33 17.51 -4.90
N GLN A 36 -1.39 17.45 -6.24
CA GLN A 36 -0.40 18.05 -7.15
C GLN A 36 1.04 17.58 -6.88
N ARG A 37 1.18 16.31 -6.51
CA ARG A 37 2.47 15.65 -6.26
C ARG A 37 2.99 14.98 -7.55
N PRO A 38 4.30 14.71 -7.65
CA PRO A 38 4.84 13.87 -8.72
C PRO A 38 4.18 12.49 -8.72
N ILE A 39 3.85 12.00 -9.91
CA ILE A 39 3.25 10.68 -10.14
C ILE A 39 4.24 9.88 -10.98
N HIS A 40 4.56 8.67 -10.56
CA HIS A 40 5.55 7.81 -11.22
C HIS A 40 4.90 6.67 -11.99
N ASP A 41 3.79 6.15 -11.52
CA ASP A 41 3.02 5.05 -12.08
C ASP A 41 1.53 5.32 -11.93
N VAL A 42 0.71 4.68 -12.75
CA VAL A 42 -0.74 4.76 -12.66
C VAL A 42 -1.32 3.36 -12.51
N ASP A 43 -2.17 3.20 -11.50
CA ASP A 43 -2.97 2.00 -11.31
C ASP A 43 -4.29 2.16 -12.07
N ILE A 44 -4.68 1.09 -12.77
CA ILE A 44 -5.94 1.03 -13.52
C ILE A 44 -6.81 -0.06 -12.90
N THR A 45 -8.08 0.24 -12.73
CA THR A 45 -9.09 -0.74 -12.29
C THR A 45 -10.21 -0.82 -13.32
N THR A 46 -10.75 -2.02 -13.53
CA THR A 46 -11.73 -2.28 -14.60
C THR A 46 -12.79 -3.31 -14.20
N SER A 47 -13.95 -3.22 -14.83
CA SER A 47 -14.96 -4.27 -14.76
C SER A 47 -14.64 -5.51 -15.61
N ALA A 48 -13.64 -5.45 -16.50
CA ALA A 48 -13.19 -6.61 -17.27
C ALA A 48 -12.50 -7.63 -16.35
N THR A 49 -12.79 -8.91 -16.53
CA THR A 49 -12.08 -10.01 -15.83
C THR A 49 -10.66 -10.16 -16.36
N PRO A 50 -9.76 -10.88 -15.68
CA PRO A 50 -8.40 -11.12 -16.17
C PRO A 50 -8.38 -11.71 -17.59
N ASP A 51 -9.23 -12.68 -17.90
CA ASP A 51 -9.31 -13.28 -19.23
C ASP A 51 -9.82 -12.29 -20.29
N GLU A 52 -10.77 -11.42 -19.92
CA GLU A 52 -11.24 -10.34 -20.79
C GLU A 52 -10.14 -9.32 -21.05
N ILE A 53 -9.32 -8.96 -20.02
CA ILE A 53 -8.17 -8.06 -20.19
C ILE A 53 -7.15 -8.68 -21.15
N GLU A 54 -6.80 -9.95 -20.98
CA GLU A 54 -5.89 -10.67 -21.89
C GLU A 54 -6.42 -10.70 -23.34
N SER A 55 -7.73 -10.79 -23.52
CA SER A 55 -8.35 -10.74 -24.88
C SER A 55 -8.32 -9.35 -25.53
N ILE A 56 -8.21 -8.29 -24.74
CA ILE A 56 -8.22 -6.89 -25.21
C ILE A 56 -6.83 -6.44 -25.68
N PHE A 57 -5.76 -6.94 -25.04
CA PHE A 57 -4.40 -6.49 -25.26
C PHE A 57 -3.52 -7.58 -25.87
N ASP A 58 -2.66 -7.18 -26.81
CA ASP A 58 -1.81 -8.12 -27.56
C ASP A 58 -0.66 -8.70 -26.73
N LYS A 59 -0.23 -7.97 -25.70
CA LYS A 59 0.89 -8.38 -24.83
C LYS A 59 0.54 -8.18 -23.37
N THR A 60 0.37 -9.30 -22.68
CA THR A 60 0.03 -9.35 -21.26
C THR A 60 0.95 -10.27 -20.49
N ILE A 61 1.15 -10.00 -19.21
CA ILE A 61 1.91 -10.84 -18.29
C ILE A 61 0.99 -11.14 -17.09
N PRO A 62 0.57 -12.38 -16.90
CA PRO A 62 -0.47 -12.75 -15.92
C PRO A 62 0.09 -12.89 -14.49
N VAL A 63 0.97 -12.00 -14.07
CA VAL A 63 1.50 -11.98 -12.70
C VAL A 63 0.41 -11.44 -11.77
N GLY A 64 -0.11 -12.31 -10.90
CA GLY A 64 -1.20 -11.96 -9.96
C GLY A 64 -2.60 -12.16 -10.54
N LYS A 65 -2.74 -12.94 -11.61
CA LYS A 65 -4.02 -13.25 -12.26
C LYS A 65 -5.05 -13.82 -11.29
N GLU A 66 -4.61 -14.70 -10.37
CA GLU A 66 -5.47 -15.27 -9.31
C GLU A 66 -6.03 -14.18 -8.37
N HIS A 67 -5.38 -13.03 -8.28
CA HIS A 67 -5.83 -11.88 -7.49
C HIS A 67 -6.49 -10.80 -8.35
N GLY A 68 -6.72 -11.08 -9.64
CA GLY A 68 -7.39 -10.17 -10.55
C GLY A 68 -6.48 -9.15 -11.23
N THR A 69 -5.16 -9.25 -11.08
CA THR A 69 -4.21 -8.29 -11.65
C THR A 69 -3.52 -8.86 -12.89
N ILE A 70 -3.51 -8.09 -13.96
CA ILE A 70 -2.78 -8.36 -15.21
C ILE A 70 -1.85 -7.20 -15.51
N ASN A 71 -0.60 -7.49 -15.82
CA ASN A 71 0.36 -6.51 -16.30
C ASN A 71 0.25 -6.43 -17.83
N VAL A 72 -0.10 -5.26 -18.34
CA VAL A 72 -0.27 -5.01 -19.77
C VAL A 72 0.91 -4.22 -20.29
N VAL A 73 1.57 -4.71 -21.34
CA VAL A 73 2.63 -3.98 -22.03
C VAL A 73 2.00 -3.20 -23.19
N PHE A 74 2.00 -1.88 -23.07
CA PHE A 74 1.39 -1.00 -24.06
C PHE A 74 2.34 0.17 -24.39
N GLN A 75 2.65 0.37 -25.67
CA GLN A 75 3.58 1.42 -26.16
C GLN A 75 4.95 1.41 -25.43
N ASN A 76 5.49 0.22 -25.16
CA ASN A 76 6.75 -0.05 -24.44
C ASN A 76 6.73 0.27 -22.93
N ASP A 77 5.59 0.63 -22.37
CA ASP A 77 5.38 0.81 -20.95
C ASP A 77 4.56 -0.34 -20.35
N ASN A 78 4.72 -0.55 -19.04
CA ASN A 78 3.99 -1.56 -18.29
C ASN A 78 2.90 -0.89 -17.46
N TYR A 79 1.68 -1.43 -17.53
CA TYR A 79 0.53 -0.94 -16.79
C TYR A 79 -0.11 -2.07 -15.99
N GLU A 80 -0.27 -1.86 -14.71
CA GLU A 80 -0.99 -2.78 -13.85
C GLU A 80 -2.49 -2.51 -13.95
N ILE A 81 -3.24 -3.52 -14.41
CA ILE A 81 -4.69 -3.45 -14.56
C ILE A 81 -5.32 -4.49 -13.63
N THR A 82 -6.14 -4.03 -12.70
CA THR A 82 -6.81 -4.90 -11.73
C THR A 82 -8.31 -4.94 -12.01
N THR A 83 -8.86 -6.14 -12.08
CA THR A 83 -10.32 -6.36 -12.16
C THR A 83 -10.99 -5.87 -10.87
N PHE A 84 -12.16 -5.23 -10.98
CA PHE A 84 -12.99 -4.92 -9.81
C PHE A 84 -13.25 -6.20 -9.03
N ARG A 85 -13.00 -6.14 -7.74
CA ARG A 85 -13.18 -7.28 -6.87
C ARG A 85 -13.80 -6.89 -5.54
N SER A 86 -14.59 -7.79 -4.98
CA SER A 86 -14.90 -7.86 -3.57
C SER A 86 -14.09 -8.96 -2.94
N GLU A 87 -13.93 -8.87 -1.66
CA GLU A 87 -13.15 -9.84 -0.87
C GLU A 87 -14.09 -10.38 0.21
N ASP A 88 -14.07 -11.69 0.38
CA ASP A 88 -14.82 -12.37 1.44
C ASP A 88 -14.06 -12.34 2.77
N GLU A 89 -14.58 -13.03 3.78
CA GLU A 89 -13.93 -13.13 5.08
C GLU A 89 -12.48 -13.53 4.96
N TYR A 90 -11.61 -12.80 5.68
CA TYR A 90 -10.19 -13.04 5.67
C TYR A 90 -9.82 -14.17 6.62
N ILE A 91 -9.00 -15.10 6.12
CA ILE A 91 -8.38 -16.15 6.92
C ILE A 91 -6.99 -15.65 7.37
N ASP A 92 -6.69 -15.79 8.67
CA ASP A 92 -5.38 -15.52 9.27
C ASP A 92 -4.87 -14.07 9.10
N HIS A 93 -5.77 -13.05 9.13
CA HIS A 93 -5.43 -11.62 9.05
C HIS A 93 -4.54 -11.25 7.85
N ARG A 94 -4.61 -12.01 6.75
CA ARG A 94 -3.66 -11.85 5.65
C ARG A 94 -4.27 -11.91 4.26
N ARG A 95 -5.15 -12.86 4.01
CA ARG A 95 -5.70 -13.11 2.67
C ARG A 95 -7.20 -13.33 2.77
N PRO A 96 -7.98 -12.78 1.83
CA PRO A 96 -9.36 -13.18 1.71
C PRO A 96 -9.41 -14.67 1.38
N SER A 97 -10.40 -15.36 1.92
CA SER A 97 -10.65 -16.78 1.62
C SER A 97 -10.88 -16.99 0.12
N GLU A 98 -11.61 -16.06 -0.48
CA GLU A 98 -11.89 -16.04 -1.91
C GLU A 98 -11.91 -14.58 -2.44
N VAL A 99 -11.57 -14.43 -3.71
CA VAL A 99 -11.64 -13.16 -4.43
C VAL A 99 -12.76 -13.28 -5.47
N TYR A 100 -13.77 -12.43 -5.35
CA TYR A 100 -14.87 -12.38 -6.29
C TYR A 100 -14.74 -11.20 -7.23
N PHE A 101 -14.72 -11.46 -8.53
CA PHE A 101 -14.75 -10.39 -9.53
C PHE A 101 -16.14 -9.79 -9.60
N VAL A 102 -16.22 -8.48 -9.50
CA VAL A 102 -17.46 -7.71 -9.52
C VAL A 102 -17.49 -6.74 -10.69
N ARG A 103 -18.66 -6.19 -10.99
CA ARG A 103 -18.83 -5.23 -12.10
C ARG A 103 -19.10 -3.81 -11.60
N ASP A 104 -19.08 -3.61 -10.30
CA ASP A 104 -19.38 -2.33 -9.66
C ASP A 104 -18.14 -1.70 -9.02
N LEU A 105 -17.84 -0.47 -9.43
CA LEU A 105 -16.73 0.32 -8.90
C LEU A 105 -16.84 0.56 -7.39
N TYR A 106 -18.06 0.79 -6.87
CA TYR A 106 -18.27 1.02 -5.44
C TYR A 106 -17.71 -0.14 -4.60
N GLN A 107 -17.99 -1.38 -4.98
CA GLN A 107 -17.48 -2.56 -4.28
C GLN A 107 -15.96 -2.67 -4.35
N ASP A 108 -15.32 -2.31 -5.48
CA ASP A 108 -13.87 -2.33 -5.58
C ASP A 108 -13.19 -1.28 -4.70
N VAL A 109 -13.73 -0.08 -4.63
CA VAL A 109 -13.13 0.97 -3.79
C VAL A 109 -13.45 0.79 -2.30
N GLN A 110 -14.56 0.13 -1.96
CA GLN A 110 -14.97 -0.15 -0.58
C GLN A 110 -13.98 -1.06 0.16
N ARG A 111 -13.33 -2.01 -0.51
CA ARG A 111 -12.33 -2.91 0.09
C ARG A 111 -10.96 -2.28 0.32
N ARG A 112 -10.73 -1.05 -0.17
CA ARG A 112 -9.42 -0.37 -0.05
C ARG A 112 -9.12 0.02 1.40
N ASP A 113 -7.85 0.31 1.65
CA ASP A 113 -7.34 0.61 2.99
C ASP A 113 -7.86 1.94 3.55
N PHE A 114 -7.55 3.04 2.86
CA PHE A 114 -7.81 4.40 3.32
C PHE A 114 -8.62 5.19 2.29
N THR A 115 -9.46 6.11 2.80
CA THR A 115 -10.36 6.94 1.98
C THR A 115 -9.62 7.71 0.89
N MET A 116 -8.43 8.24 1.22
CA MET A 116 -7.58 8.98 0.28
C MET A 116 -7.07 8.13 -0.90
N ASN A 117 -7.07 6.80 -0.79
CA ASN A 117 -6.68 5.84 -1.83
C ASN A 117 -7.90 5.15 -2.48
N ALA A 118 -9.11 5.48 -2.04
CA ALA A 118 -10.37 4.90 -2.52
C ALA A 118 -11.12 5.84 -3.50
N ILE A 119 -10.39 6.72 -4.17
CA ILE A 119 -10.91 7.63 -5.19
C ILE A 119 -10.54 7.07 -6.55
N ALA A 120 -11.51 7.00 -7.45
CA ALA A 120 -11.29 6.66 -8.84
C ALA A 120 -11.45 7.89 -9.74
N MET A 121 -10.84 7.86 -10.93
CA MET A 121 -10.86 8.96 -11.87
C MET A 121 -11.05 8.42 -13.30
N ASP A 122 -11.95 9.04 -14.06
CA ASP A 122 -12.22 8.65 -15.44
C ASP A 122 -11.30 9.36 -16.46
N LEU A 123 -11.52 9.07 -17.75
CA LEU A 123 -10.82 9.67 -18.88
C LEU A 123 -10.92 11.20 -18.96
N ASN A 124 -11.98 11.79 -18.37
CA ASN A 124 -12.25 13.22 -18.39
C ASN A 124 -11.81 13.89 -17.09
N TYR A 125 -11.01 13.18 -16.26
CA TYR A 125 -10.56 13.62 -14.94
C TYR A 125 -11.69 13.85 -13.94
N ARG A 126 -12.89 13.28 -14.18
CA ARG A 126 -13.96 13.27 -13.20
C ARG A 126 -13.65 12.29 -12.09
N LEU A 127 -13.76 12.75 -10.84
CA LEU A 127 -13.50 11.96 -9.66
C LEU A 127 -14.75 11.23 -9.18
N TYR A 128 -14.59 9.99 -8.77
CA TYR A 128 -15.60 9.13 -8.15
C TYR A 128 -15.13 8.84 -6.73
N ASP A 129 -15.72 9.57 -5.78
CA ASP A 129 -15.33 9.57 -4.37
C ASP A 129 -16.53 9.22 -3.50
N TYR A 130 -16.64 7.95 -3.12
CA TYR A 130 -17.76 7.43 -2.34
C TYR A 130 -17.55 7.54 -0.82
N PHE A 131 -16.31 7.79 -0.38
CA PHE A 131 -15.90 7.73 1.02
C PHE A 131 -15.28 9.03 1.53
N ASN A 132 -15.52 10.15 0.85
CA ASN A 132 -15.03 11.49 1.21
C ASN A 132 -13.47 11.57 1.25
N GLY A 133 -12.80 10.80 0.40
CA GLY A 133 -11.34 10.80 0.32
C GLY A 133 -10.75 12.16 -0.04
N GLN A 134 -11.41 12.95 -0.91
CA GLN A 134 -10.99 14.31 -1.23
C GLN A 134 -11.02 15.24 0.00
N GLN A 135 -12.04 15.10 0.85
CA GLN A 135 -12.14 15.87 2.09
C GLN A 135 -11.00 15.48 3.04
N ASP A 136 -10.72 14.19 3.19
CA ASP A 136 -9.62 13.71 4.04
C ASP A 136 -8.25 14.15 3.50
N ILE A 137 -8.04 14.17 2.18
CA ILE A 137 -6.84 14.75 1.55
C ILE A 137 -6.70 16.24 1.89
N ASN A 138 -7.75 17.02 1.72
CA ASN A 138 -7.74 18.46 2.01
C ASN A 138 -7.47 18.75 3.50
N ASN A 139 -8.01 17.93 4.38
CA ASN A 139 -7.81 18.02 5.83
C ASN A 139 -6.51 17.36 6.30
N ARG A 140 -5.76 16.71 5.40
CA ARG A 140 -4.54 15.95 5.71
C ARG A 140 -4.77 14.86 6.75
N VAL A 141 -5.81 14.06 6.56
CA VAL A 141 -6.22 12.99 7.46
C VAL A 141 -6.07 11.63 6.80
N ILE A 142 -5.54 10.66 7.53
CA ILE A 142 -5.52 9.24 7.17
C ILE A 142 -6.66 8.57 7.92
N ARG A 143 -7.68 8.17 7.17
CA ARG A 143 -8.88 7.49 7.67
C ARG A 143 -9.12 6.21 6.89
N THR A 144 -9.47 5.13 7.57
CA THR A 144 -9.86 3.87 6.89
C THR A 144 -11.17 4.02 6.12
N VAL A 145 -11.32 3.22 5.07
CA VAL A 145 -12.62 3.01 4.44
C VAL A 145 -13.45 2.12 5.35
N GLY A 146 -14.61 2.59 5.78
CA GLY A 146 -15.49 1.84 6.70
C GLY A 146 -14.96 1.78 8.13
N VAL A 147 -15.28 0.71 8.84
CA VAL A 147 -14.96 0.54 10.27
C VAL A 147 -13.48 0.16 10.45
N PRO A 148 -12.68 0.96 11.18
CA PRO A 148 -11.24 0.72 11.29
C PRO A 148 -10.86 -0.66 11.81
N SER A 149 -11.55 -1.14 12.85
CA SER A 149 -11.24 -2.46 13.44
C SER A 149 -11.47 -3.62 12.47
N GLU A 150 -12.50 -3.53 11.63
CA GLU A 150 -12.75 -4.52 10.58
C GLU A 150 -11.64 -4.49 9.53
N ARG A 151 -11.27 -3.30 9.07
CA ARG A 151 -10.21 -3.12 8.06
C ARG A 151 -8.85 -3.69 8.50
N PHE A 152 -8.48 -3.52 9.76
CA PHE A 152 -7.22 -4.07 10.28
C PHE A 152 -7.30 -5.56 10.57
N SER A 153 -8.47 -6.07 10.97
CA SER A 153 -8.68 -7.53 11.10
C SER A 153 -8.57 -8.27 9.77
N GLU A 154 -8.97 -7.65 8.66
CA GLU A 154 -8.83 -8.22 7.31
C GLU A 154 -7.36 -8.33 6.90
N ASP A 155 -6.59 -7.26 7.01
CA ASP A 155 -5.16 -7.24 6.70
C ASP A 155 -4.41 -6.31 7.65
N ALA A 156 -3.72 -6.89 8.63
CA ALA A 156 -2.92 -6.14 9.61
C ALA A 156 -1.79 -5.31 8.97
N LEU A 157 -1.37 -5.60 7.72
CA LEU A 157 -0.41 -4.77 7.02
C LEU A 157 -0.91 -3.32 6.84
N ARG A 158 -2.23 -3.12 6.79
CA ARG A 158 -2.82 -1.78 6.71
C ARG A 158 -2.41 -0.88 7.88
N ILE A 159 -2.10 -1.44 9.05
CA ILE A 159 -1.55 -0.69 10.19
C ILE A 159 -0.20 -0.07 9.80
N ILE A 160 0.74 -0.87 9.30
CA ILE A 160 2.06 -0.38 8.89
C ILE A 160 1.93 0.57 7.68
N ARG A 161 1.01 0.30 6.77
CA ARG A 161 0.72 1.20 5.64
C ARG A 161 0.22 2.56 6.10
N GLY A 162 -0.64 2.63 7.12
CA GLY A 162 -1.09 3.90 7.72
C GLY A 162 0.07 4.73 8.27
N LEU A 163 0.97 4.10 9.01
CA LEU A 163 2.19 4.73 9.53
C LEU A 163 3.13 5.19 8.40
N ARG A 164 3.28 4.38 7.34
CA ARG A 164 4.03 4.77 6.15
C ARG A 164 3.43 5.99 5.48
N PHE A 165 2.12 6.03 5.28
CA PHE A 165 1.47 7.19 4.68
C PHE A 165 1.61 8.44 5.54
N GLN A 166 1.54 8.33 6.88
CA GLN A 166 1.82 9.43 7.79
C GLN A 166 3.24 9.98 7.54
N SER A 167 4.23 9.09 7.46
CA SER A 167 5.61 9.47 7.18
C SER A 167 5.80 10.14 5.82
N GLN A 168 5.14 9.64 4.78
CA GLN A 168 5.32 10.13 3.41
C GLN A 168 4.51 11.39 3.07
N LEU A 169 3.32 11.53 3.65
CA LEU A 169 2.35 12.56 3.27
C LEU A 169 2.25 13.71 4.27
N ASN A 170 2.78 13.58 5.48
CA ASN A 170 2.59 14.52 6.59
C ASN A 170 1.09 14.70 6.93
N PHE A 171 0.37 13.60 7.00
CA PHE A 171 -1.03 13.56 7.39
C PHE A 171 -1.16 13.08 8.83
N GLN A 172 -2.22 13.51 9.51
CA GLN A 172 -2.58 13.01 10.83
C GLN A 172 -3.44 11.75 10.67
N ILE A 173 -3.21 10.77 11.53
CA ILE A 173 -4.08 9.59 11.59
C ILE A 173 -5.32 9.98 12.39
N ASP A 174 -6.51 9.69 11.82
CA ASP A 174 -7.79 9.90 12.49
C ASP A 174 -7.85 9.16 13.84
N SER A 175 -8.54 9.73 14.83
CA SER A 175 -8.55 9.21 16.20
C SER A 175 -9.06 7.77 16.30
N ASP A 176 -10.15 7.45 15.61
CA ASP A 176 -10.74 6.11 15.64
C ASP A 176 -9.86 5.10 14.91
N THR A 177 -9.26 5.55 13.78
CA THR A 177 -8.27 4.77 13.04
C THR A 177 -7.04 4.48 13.91
N LEU A 178 -6.49 5.49 14.60
CA LEU A 178 -5.33 5.34 15.48
C LEU A 178 -5.63 4.42 16.67
N HIS A 179 -6.82 4.55 17.27
CA HIS A 179 -7.26 3.68 18.36
C HIS A 179 -7.33 2.21 17.91
N ALA A 180 -7.94 1.95 16.76
CA ALA A 180 -8.02 0.59 16.21
C ALA A 180 -6.63 0.03 15.86
N MET A 181 -5.74 0.85 15.26
CA MET A 181 -4.35 0.46 15.01
C MET A 181 -3.65 0.02 16.31
N SER A 182 -3.78 0.82 17.37
CA SER A 182 -3.16 0.52 18.67
C SER A 182 -3.72 -0.75 19.32
N SER A 183 -5.03 -0.96 19.20
CA SER A 183 -5.70 -2.14 19.78
C SER A 183 -5.35 -3.43 19.06
N GLN A 184 -5.04 -3.38 17.76
CA GLN A 184 -4.76 -4.53 16.91
C GLN A 184 -3.29 -4.62 16.49
N ILE A 185 -2.41 -3.85 17.10
CA ILE A 185 -0.98 -3.82 16.75
C ILE A 185 -0.31 -5.19 16.84
N SER A 186 -0.77 -6.06 17.74
CA SER A 186 -0.25 -7.42 17.91
C SER A 186 -0.42 -8.29 16.66
N ASP A 187 -1.40 -7.98 15.80
CA ASP A 187 -1.71 -8.80 14.64
C ASP A 187 -0.64 -8.70 13.54
N ILE A 188 0.20 -7.66 13.58
CA ILE A 188 1.33 -7.54 12.64
C ILE A 188 2.35 -8.68 12.79
N GLN A 189 2.36 -9.40 13.91
CA GLN A 189 3.25 -10.56 14.13
C GLN A 189 2.97 -11.73 13.18
N TYR A 190 1.76 -11.80 12.59
CA TYR A 190 1.36 -12.85 11.65
C TYR A 190 1.72 -12.51 10.19
N LEU A 191 2.20 -11.30 9.94
CA LEU A 191 2.60 -10.87 8.60
C LEU A 191 3.95 -11.48 8.20
N SER A 192 4.13 -11.72 6.90
CA SER A 192 5.44 -12.10 6.40
C SER A 192 6.44 -10.94 6.49
N VAL A 193 7.67 -11.27 6.84
CA VAL A 193 8.74 -10.29 7.03
C VAL A 193 8.95 -9.45 5.76
N GLU A 194 8.86 -10.07 4.59
CA GLU A 194 9.03 -9.40 3.30
C GLU A 194 8.02 -8.28 3.09
N ARG A 195 6.74 -8.52 3.39
CA ARG A 195 5.68 -7.50 3.28
C ARG A 195 5.93 -6.33 4.23
N VAL A 196 6.31 -6.64 5.47
CA VAL A 196 6.61 -5.63 6.50
C VAL A 196 7.82 -4.79 6.10
N VAL A 197 8.90 -5.41 5.65
CA VAL A 197 10.13 -4.73 5.24
C VAL A 197 9.88 -3.77 4.07
N VAL A 198 9.05 -4.14 3.09
CA VAL A 198 8.70 -3.26 1.96
C VAL A 198 8.03 -1.98 2.46
N GLU A 199 7.11 -2.07 3.42
CA GLU A 199 6.44 -0.91 3.98
C GLU A 199 7.39 -0.07 4.87
N LEU A 200 8.22 -0.73 5.69
CA LEU A 200 9.19 -0.06 6.56
C LEU A 200 10.26 0.70 5.75
N LYS A 201 10.76 0.14 4.65
CA LYS A 201 11.68 0.84 3.74
C LYS A 201 11.09 2.17 3.28
N LYS A 202 9.84 2.17 2.86
CA LYS A 202 9.14 3.37 2.42
C LYS A 202 8.83 4.35 3.56
N LEU A 203 8.55 3.83 4.76
CA LEU A 203 8.29 4.63 5.96
C LEU A 203 9.53 5.40 6.38
N ILE A 204 10.67 4.73 6.48
CA ILE A 204 11.95 5.31 6.95
C ILE A 204 12.46 6.41 6.00
N MET A 205 12.12 6.34 4.73
CA MET A 205 12.48 7.34 3.73
C MET A 205 11.48 8.50 3.63
N GLY A 206 10.41 8.50 4.42
CA GLY A 206 9.41 9.57 4.42
C GLY A 206 9.89 10.82 5.15
N ASN A 207 9.49 12.00 4.66
CA ASN A 207 9.92 13.29 5.22
C ASN A 207 9.41 13.55 6.65
N ASN A 208 8.42 12.80 7.12
CA ASN A 208 7.88 12.90 8.48
C ASN A 208 8.09 11.60 9.27
N VAL A 209 9.21 10.94 9.01
CA VAL A 209 9.57 9.68 9.66
C VAL A 209 9.58 9.77 11.18
N LYS A 210 10.02 10.89 11.73
CA LYS A 210 10.03 11.13 13.18
C LYS A 210 8.67 10.90 13.82
N GLN A 211 7.63 11.56 13.32
CA GLN A 211 6.28 11.43 13.85
C GLN A 211 5.76 9.99 13.78
N SER A 212 5.95 9.33 12.64
CA SER A 212 5.50 7.94 12.47
C SER A 212 6.27 6.97 13.35
N PHE A 213 7.57 7.22 13.56
CA PHE A 213 8.39 6.41 14.44
C PHE A 213 7.97 6.56 15.91
N GLU A 214 7.68 7.78 16.37
CA GLU A 214 7.12 8.04 17.69
C GLU A 214 5.78 7.32 17.90
N VAL A 215 4.90 7.34 16.90
CA VAL A 215 3.63 6.59 16.96
C VAL A 215 3.88 5.09 17.04
N MET A 216 4.83 4.54 16.28
CA MET A 216 5.21 3.12 16.35
C MET A 216 5.75 2.74 17.74
N GLN A 217 6.57 3.58 18.33
CA GLN A 217 7.10 3.36 19.69
C GLN A 217 5.98 3.38 20.72
N ASN A 218 5.08 4.37 20.66
CA ASN A 218 3.95 4.50 21.58
C ASN A 218 3.00 3.29 21.50
N MET A 219 2.78 2.73 20.32
CA MET A 219 2.01 1.49 20.10
C MET A 219 2.78 0.24 20.48
N LYS A 220 4.09 0.32 20.76
CA LYS A 220 4.99 -0.81 20.95
C LYS A 220 5.05 -1.74 19.73
N ALA A 221 4.92 -1.19 18.52
CA ALA A 221 4.84 -1.94 17.27
C ALA A 221 6.05 -2.86 17.06
N PHE A 222 7.24 -2.43 17.47
CA PHE A 222 8.49 -3.20 17.32
C PHE A 222 8.50 -4.51 18.09
N ASN A 223 7.70 -4.63 19.17
CA ASN A 223 7.58 -5.88 19.93
C ASN A 223 6.88 -6.99 19.12
N TYR A 224 6.14 -6.64 18.06
CA TYR A 224 5.35 -7.55 17.27
C TYR A 224 5.92 -7.80 15.86
N ILE A 225 6.93 -7.01 15.45
CA ILE A 225 7.63 -7.26 14.20
C ILE A 225 8.71 -8.32 14.46
N PRO A 226 8.64 -9.52 13.83
CA PRO A 226 9.50 -10.65 14.21
C PRO A 226 10.99 -10.34 14.28
N PHE A 227 11.49 -9.54 13.35
CA PHE A 227 12.90 -9.16 13.28
C PHE A 227 13.32 -8.26 14.45
N PHE A 228 12.43 -7.39 14.94
CA PHE A 228 12.79 -6.39 15.96
C PHE A 228 12.51 -6.83 17.41
N LYS A 229 11.88 -7.99 17.61
CA LYS A 229 11.51 -8.48 18.96
C LYS A 229 12.69 -8.59 19.93
N SER A 230 13.89 -8.86 19.43
CA SER A 230 15.11 -8.99 20.23
C SER A 230 15.90 -7.69 20.37
N PHE A 231 15.47 -6.61 19.71
CA PHE A 231 16.18 -5.34 19.71
C PHE A 231 15.59 -4.40 20.77
N GLU A 232 16.46 -3.67 21.44
CA GLU A 232 16.04 -2.57 22.28
C GLU A 232 15.81 -1.32 21.44
N MET A 233 14.53 -0.94 21.33
CA MET A 233 14.11 0.16 20.46
C MET A 233 13.84 1.47 21.21
N SER A 234 13.90 1.46 22.56
CA SER A 234 13.51 2.59 23.42
C SER A 234 14.39 3.83 23.25
N HIS A 235 15.64 3.64 22.88
CA HIS A 235 16.63 4.72 22.73
C HIS A 235 16.84 5.14 21.27
N LEU A 236 16.18 4.48 20.34
CA LEU A 236 16.33 4.79 18.92
C LEU A 236 15.42 5.96 18.55
N HIS A 237 16.03 7.03 18.07
CA HIS A 237 15.34 8.19 17.50
C HIS A 237 15.71 8.32 16.04
N ILE A 238 14.72 8.59 15.20
CA ILE A 238 14.90 8.91 13.78
C ILE A 238 14.22 10.24 13.53
N ASP A 239 15.02 11.27 13.31
CA ASP A 239 14.54 12.64 13.09
C ASP A 239 14.41 13.00 11.63
N GLU A 240 15.18 12.33 10.75
CA GLU A 240 15.27 12.62 9.32
C GLU A 240 15.19 11.34 8.47
N PRO A 241 14.77 11.44 7.21
CA PRO A 241 14.77 10.30 6.30
C PRO A 241 16.16 9.69 6.14
N ILE A 242 16.24 8.37 6.29
CA ILE A 242 17.47 7.61 6.06
C ILE A 242 17.19 6.38 5.21
N THR A 243 18.23 5.76 4.65
CA THR A 243 18.06 4.48 3.97
C THR A 243 17.78 3.37 4.97
N PHE A 244 17.07 2.34 4.54
CA PHE A 244 16.76 1.19 5.41
C PHE A 244 18.02 0.49 5.89
N GLU A 245 19.02 0.36 5.02
CA GLU A 245 20.32 -0.26 5.32
C GLU A 245 21.07 0.52 6.39
N LEU A 246 21.08 1.85 6.31
CA LEU A 246 21.70 2.71 7.34
C LEU A 246 20.95 2.60 8.66
N TRP A 247 19.61 2.60 8.62
CA TRP A 247 18.81 2.42 9.83
C TRP A 247 19.12 1.10 10.54
N ILE A 248 19.17 -0.01 9.79
CA ILE A 248 19.53 -1.33 10.34
C ILE A 248 20.96 -1.33 10.90
N ALA A 249 21.91 -0.70 10.22
CA ALA A 249 23.29 -0.59 10.73
C ALA A 249 23.35 0.18 12.07
N ILE A 250 22.66 1.32 12.17
CA ILE A 250 22.57 2.08 13.42
C ILE A 250 21.94 1.24 14.53
N LEU A 251 20.85 0.55 14.22
CA LEU A 251 20.13 -0.29 15.15
C LEU A 251 21.04 -1.39 15.73
N ILE A 252 21.82 -2.06 14.90
CA ILE A 252 22.74 -3.13 15.33
C ILE A 252 23.85 -2.59 16.22
N VAL A 253 24.45 -1.47 15.83
CA VAL A 253 25.58 -0.86 16.58
C VAL A 253 25.13 -0.41 17.99
N GLN A 254 23.87 -0.04 18.14
CA GLN A 254 23.32 0.39 19.43
C GLN A 254 22.90 -0.78 20.34
N GLN A 255 22.85 -2.02 19.83
CA GLN A 255 22.50 -3.17 20.65
C GLN A 255 23.66 -3.62 21.56
N PRO A 256 23.36 -4.30 22.68
CA PRO A 256 24.36 -5.00 23.46
C PRO A 256 25.17 -5.99 22.64
N LYS A 257 26.42 -6.24 23.02
CA LYS A 257 27.37 -7.04 22.21
C LYS A 257 26.92 -8.47 21.92
N ASP A 258 26.18 -9.08 22.82
CA ASP A 258 25.59 -10.41 22.65
C ASP A 258 24.54 -10.43 21.52
N ILE A 259 23.70 -9.40 21.43
CA ILE A 259 22.72 -9.25 20.35
C ILE A 259 23.42 -8.90 19.03
N GLN A 260 24.47 -8.08 19.06
CA GLN A 260 25.26 -7.77 17.86
C GLN A 260 25.82 -9.03 17.20
N SER A 261 26.34 -9.98 17.99
CA SER A 261 26.94 -11.23 17.46
C SER A 261 25.92 -12.13 16.76
N VAL A 262 24.70 -12.20 17.27
CA VAL A 262 23.58 -12.98 16.66
C VAL A 262 23.07 -12.30 15.39
N SER A 263 23.04 -10.98 15.36
CA SER A 263 22.56 -10.20 14.20
C SER A 263 23.45 -10.36 12.97
N TYR A 264 24.78 -10.51 13.14
CA TYR A 264 25.71 -10.75 12.04
C TYR A 264 25.47 -12.08 11.33
N THR A 265 25.00 -13.10 12.03
CA THR A 265 24.69 -14.41 11.45
C THR A 265 23.36 -14.49 10.72
N HIS A 266 22.41 -13.62 11.05
CA HIS A 266 21.06 -13.61 10.46
C HIS A 266 20.84 -12.52 9.39
N LEU A 267 21.72 -11.53 9.30
CA LEU A 267 21.64 -10.41 8.36
C LEU A 267 22.38 -10.65 7.03
N THR A 268 22.90 -11.83 6.77
CA THR A 268 23.15 -12.20 5.38
C THR A 268 21.80 -12.32 4.70
N LEU A 269 21.28 -11.19 4.22
CA LEU A 269 20.23 -11.17 3.20
C LEU A 269 20.62 -12.19 2.14
N PRO A 270 19.69 -13.01 1.65
CA PRO A 270 19.98 -13.86 0.52
C PRO A 270 20.44 -12.94 -0.62
N THR A 271 21.75 -12.84 -0.78
CA THR A 271 22.34 -12.32 -2.01
C THR A 271 21.74 -13.16 -3.12
N ASN A 272 21.12 -12.52 -4.09
CA ASN A 272 20.63 -13.13 -5.31
C ASN A 272 21.65 -14.20 -5.75
N ARG A 273 21.32 -15.47 -5.56
CA ARG A 273 21.93 -16.52 -6.36
C ARG A 273 21.23 -16.45 -7.70
N GLU A 274 21.90 -15.78 -8.64
CA GLU A 274 21.70 -16.03 -10.05
C GLU A 274 21.81 -17.53 -10.30
N VAL A 275 20.76 -18.13 -10.82
CA VAL A 275 20.83 -19.25 -11.75
C VAL A 275 19.78 -19.00 -12.84
#